data_80ec06ca094f4b0726e687d4645c2647
#
_entry.id   80ec06ca094f4b0726e687d4645c2647
#
_cell.length_a   1.000
_cell.length_b   1.000
_cell.length_c   1.000
_cell.angle_alpha   90.00
_cell.angle_beta   90.00
_cell.angle_gamma   90.00
#
_symmetry.space_group_name_H-M   'P 1'
#
loop_
_entity.id
_entity.type
_entity.pdbx_description
1 polymer ?
#
loop_
_entity_poly.entity_id
_entity_poly.type
_entity_poly.pdbx_seq_one_letter_code
_entity_poly.pdbx_strand_id
1 'polypeptide(L)'
;LKYLERTNKSVDRMINIVEDLEVISRLETDEYQLDLQAFNIFELASEVIDAFEMKASQMNITLELINESQTELVIGDKDKIQQVLMNLVSNSIKYGKDGGKTRVRFFDMEANMLIEIADDGIGIAEDSLDRLFERFYRVDKNRSRDIGGTGLGLAIVKHILENHNQNINVRSTVSVGSTFSFFLNKAD
;
A
#
# COMPACT_ATOMS: atom_id res chain seq x y z
N LEU A 1 16.71 8.94 29.16
CA LEU A 1 16.81 8.67 27.72
C LEU A 1 15.64 7.81 27.22
N LYS A 2 15.40 6.61 27.75
CA LYS A 2 14.34 5.68 27.31
C LYS A 2 12.91 6.26 27.34
N TYR A 3 12.58 7.13 28.28
CA TYR A 3 11.27 7.81 28.36
C TYR A 3 11.12 8.88 27.26
N LEU A 4 12.16 9.65 26.98
CA LEU A 4 12.18 10.66 25.93
C LEU A 4 12.03 10.02 24.55
N GLU A 5 12.71 8.88 24.28
CA GLU A 5 12.56 8.13 23.04
C GLU A 5 11.13 7.59 22.84
N ARG A 6 10.51 7.11 23.93
CA ARG A 6 9.11 6.65 23.87
C ARG A 6 8.14 7.81 23.62
N THR A 7 8.40 8.97 24.25
CA THR A 7 7.58 10.17 24.04
C THR A 7 7.70 10.64 22.60
N ASN A 8 8.91 10.74 22.04
CA ASN A 8 9.11 11.12 20.66
C ASN A 8 8.38 10.18 19.69
N LYS A 9 8.53 8.86 19.84
CA LYS A 9 7.79 7.88 19.02
C LYS A 9 6.27 8.05 19.13
N SER A 10 5.75 8.45 20.30
CA SER A 10 4.31 8.68 20.47
C SER A 10 3.86 9.97 19.78
N VAL A 11 4.69 11.02 19.82
CA VAL A 11 4.43 12.29 19.11
C VAL A 11 4.46 12.06 17.60
N ASP A 12 5.50 11.41 17.07
CA ASP A 12 5.60 11.07 15.65
C ASP A 12 4.39 10.28 15.15
N ARG A 13 3.95 9.31 15.98
CA ARG A 13 2.73 8.55 15.66
C ARG A 13 1.49 9.41 15.64
N MET A 14 1.33 10.38 16.54
CA MET A 14 0.19 11.30 16.54
C MET A 14 0.21 12.21 15.32
N ILE A 15 1.38 12.71 14.93
CA ILE A 15 1.55 13.51 13.69
C ILE A 15 1.08 12.68 12.49
N ASN A 16 1.59 11.47 12.31
CA ASN A 16 1.20 10.59 11.20
C ASN A 16 -0.31 10.29 11.18
N ILE A 17 -0.94 10.12 12.36
CA ILE A 17 -2.40 9.90 12.44
C ILE A 17 -3.16 11.14 11.97
N VAL A 18 -2.72 12.35 12.36
CA VAL A 18 -3.37 13.61 11.96
C VAL A 18 -3.22 13.82 10.45
N GLU A 19 -2.03 13.59 9.90
CA GLU A 19 -1.76 13.68 8.46
C GLU A 19 -2.61 12.67 7.67
N ASP A 20 -2.66 11.41 8.09
CA ASP A 20 -3.48 10.36 7.48
C ASP A 20 -4.97 10.71 7.51
N LEU A 21 -5.47 11.25 8.64
CA LEU A 21 -6.87 11.68 8.76
C LEU A 21 -7.17 12.90 7.88
N GLU A 22 -6.25 13.84 7.75
CA GLU A 22 -6.41 14.98 6.86
C GLU A 22 -6.52 14.52 5.40
N VAL A 23 -5.67 13.57 4.97
CA VAL A 23 -5.75 12.96 3.63
C VAL A 23 -7.12 12.32 3.41
N ILE A 24 -7.58 11.49 4.35
CA ILE A 24 -8.89 10.83 4.23
C ILE A 24 -10.01 11.88 4.18
N SER A 25 -9.98 12.87 5.07
CA SER A 25 -11.00 13.93 5.11
C SER A 25 -11.08 14.69 3.79
N ARG A 26 -9.95 14.99 3.16
CA ARG A 26 -9.92 15.65 1.85
C ARG A 26 -10.47 14.76 0.75
N LEU A 27 -10.10 13.46 0.73
CA LEU A 27 -10.56 12.49 -0.27
C LEU A 27 -12.07 12.19 -0.18
N GLU A 28 -12.70 12.45 0.96
CA GLU A 28 -14.14 12.25 1.19
C GLU A 28 -14.99 13.49 0.82
N THR A 29 -14.36 14.59 0.47
CA THR A 29 -15.12 15.77 0.03
C THR A 29 -15.49 15.64 -1.45
N ASP A 30 -16.73 15.95 -1.80
CA ASP A 30 -17.22 15.94 -3.19
C ASP A 30 -16.46 16.95 -4.09
N GLU A 31 -15.72 17.88 -3.49
CA GLU A 31 -14.93 18.90 -4.19
C GLU A 31 -13.50 18.44 -4.53
N TYR A 32 -13.08 17.22 -4.04
CA TYR A 32 -11.73 16.74 -4.31
C TYR A 32 -11.58 16.37 -5.79
N GLN A 33 -10.68 17.06 -6.47
CA GLN A 33 -10.35 16.80 -7.86
C GLN A 33 -8.99 16.15 -7.96
N LEU A 34 -8.94 14.99 -8.64
CA LEU A 34 -7.70 14.31 -8.98
C LEU A 34 -6.98 15.08 -10.11
N ASP A 35 -5.66 15.19 -10.03
CA ASP A 35 -4.82 15.64 -11.14
C ASP A 35 -4.50 14.43 -12.06
N LEU A 36 -5.46 14.09 -12.92
CA LEU A 36 -5.34 12.95 -13.82
C LEU A 36 -4.40 13.25 -14.98
N GLN A 37 -3.29 12.53 -15.07
CA GLN A 37 -2.31 12.62 -16.12
C GLN A 37 -1.81 11.25 -16.55
N ALA A 38 -1.25 11.16 -17.77
CA ALA A 38 -0.55 9.95 -18.20
C ALA A 38 0.85 9.92 -17.57
N PHE A 39 1.22 8.78 -16.99
CA PHE A 39 2.57 8.59 -16.41
C PHE A 39 3.01 7.13 -16.52
N ASN A 40 4.31 6.90 -16.41
CA ASN A 40 4.88 5.55 -16.39
C ASN A 40 4.75 4.94 -14.99
N ILE A 41 3.91 3.92 -14.86
CA ILE A 41 3.64 3.24 -13.57
C ILE A 41 4.81 2.36 -13.14
N PHE A 42 5.59 1.83 -14.09
CA PHE A 42 6.75 1.00 -13.78
C PHE A 42 7.88 1.84 -13.18
N GLU A 43 8.16 3.03 -13.76
CA GLU A 43 9.11 3.99 -13.19
C GLU A 43 8.69 4.41 -11.78
N LEU A 44 7.40 4.77 -11.60
CA LEU A 44 6.87 5.15 -10.29
C LEU A 44 7.03 4.02 -9.26
N ALA A 45 6.75 2.78 -9.64
CA ALA A 45 6.93 1.63 -8.75
C ALA A 45 8.41 1.36 -8.45
N SER A 46 9.31 1.57 -9.41
CA SER A 46 10.75 1.48 -9.18
C SER A 46 11.22 2.48 -8.12
N GLU A 47 10.79 3.75 -8.22
CA GLU A 47 11.08 4.78 -7.21
C GLU A 47 10.60 4.37 -5.81
N VAL A 48 9.40 3.75 -5.73
CA VAL A 48 8.86 3.25 -4.46
C VAL A 48 9.67 2.08 -3.92
N ILE A 49 10.05 1.12 -4.77
CA ILE A 49 10.89 -0.02 -4.38
C ILE A 49 12.23 0.46 -3.83
N ASP A 50 12.90 1.37 -4.53
CA ASP A 50 14.19 1.95 -4.12
C ASP A 50 14.08 2.64 -2.73
N ALA A 51 13.00 3.37 -2.49
CA ALA A 51 12.74 4.03 -1.21
C ALA A 51 12.60 3.05 -0.03
N PHE A 52 12.18 1.81 -0.30
CA PHE A 52 11.99 0.77 0.73
C PHE A 52 13.13 -0.25 0.81
N GLU A 53 14.13 -0.21 -0.08
CA GLU A 53 15.20 -1.20 -0.17
C GLU A 53 15.94 -1.40 1.17
N MET A 54 16.36 -0.31 1.81
CA MET A 54 17.04 -0.37 3.11
C MET A 54 16.18 -1.01 4.19
N LYS A 55 14.89 -0.67 4.23
CA LYS A 55 13.95 -1.19 5.24
C LYS A 55 13.67 -2.68 5.00
N ALA A 56 13.48 -3.08 3.75
CA ALA A 56 13.29 -4.48 3.39
C ALA A 56 14.53 -5.32 3.71
N SER A 57 15.73 -4.81 3.38
CA SER A 57 17.00 -5.46 3.71
C SER A 57 17.18 -5.67 5.22
N GLN A 58 16.83 -4.68 6.05
CA GLN A 58 16.89 -4.81 7.52
C GLN A 58 15.96 -5.91 8.06
N MET A 59 14.89 -6.22 7.33
CA MET A 59 13.93 -7.27 7.66
C MET A 59 14.18 -8.58 6.87
N ASN A 60 15.31 -8.66 6.14
CA ASN A 60 15.67 -9.79 5.29
C ASN A 60 14.58 -10.15 4.27
N ILE A 61 13.93 -9.12 3.69
CA ILE A 61 12.88 -9.28 2.67
C ILE A 61 13.43 -8.83 1.32
N THR A 62 13.23 -9.65 0.29
CA THR A 62 13.58 -9.32 -1.10
C THR A 62 12.42 -8.58 -1.77
N LEU A 63 12.71 -7.45 -2.40
CA LEU A 63 11.76 -6.71 -3.24
C LEU A 63 12.00 -7.08 -4.71
N GLU A 64 10.94 -7.47 -5.43
CA GLU A 64 11.00 -7.84 -6.84
C GLU A 64 9.98 -6.99 -7.63
N LEU A 65 10.45 -6.36 -8.72
CA LEU A 65 9.62 -5.62 -9.65
C LEU A 65 9.54 -6.41 -10.97
N ILE A 66 8.33 -6.78 -11.41
CA ILE A 66 8.12 -7.69 -12.53
C ILE A 66 7.12 -7.04 -13.49
N ASN A 67 7.56 -6.77 -14.71
CA ASN A 67 6.71 -6.24 -15.77
C ASN A 67 6.32 -7.34 -16.74
N GLU A 68 5.03 -7.68 -16.78
CA GLU A 68 4.43 -8.61 -17.73
C GLU A 68 3.47 -7.87 -18.71
N SER A 69 3.56 -6.53 -18.77
CA SER A 69 2.77 -5.70 -19.66
C SER A 69 3.60 -5.17 -20.84
N GLN A 70 2.93 -4.93 -21.98
CA GLN A 70 3.55 -4.34 -23.16
C GLN A 70 3.58 -2.80 -23.11
N THR A 71 2.73 -2.19 -22.29
CA THR A 71 2.71 -0.74 -22.04
C THR A 71 2.96 -0.47 -20.56
N GLU A 72 3.54 0.68 -20.27
CA GLU A 72 3.82 1.15 -18.92
C GLU A 72 3.05 2.44 -18.60
N LEU A 73 2.37 3.02 -19.60
CA LEU A 73 1.64 4.28 -19.43
C LEU A 73 0.22 4.03 -18.95
N VAL A 74 -0.13 4.70 -17.86
CA VAL A 74 -1.47 4.68 -17.24
C VAL A 74 -1.96 6.09 -16.98
N ILE A 75 -3.28 6.25 -16.80
CA ILE A 75 -3.92 7.53 -16.44
C ILE A 75 -4.27 7.48 -14.97
N GLY A 76 -3.87 8.50 -14.23
CA GLY A 76 -4.18 8.66 -12.81
C GLY A 76 -3.52 9.90 -12.21
N ASP A 77 -3.82 10.15 -10.95
CA ASP A 77 -3.09 11.13 -10.12
C ASP A 77 -1.81 10.46 -9.61
N LYS A 78 -0.67 10.82 -10.22
CA LYS A 78 0.64 10.19 -9.96
C LYS A 78 0.98 10.18 -8.47
N ASP A 79 0.78 11.30 -7.76
CA ASP A 79 1.13 11.41 -6.34
C ASP A 79 0.24 10.52 -5.47
N LYS A 80 -1.05 10.41 -5.82
CA LYS A 80 -1.98 9.52 -5.10
C LYS A 80 -1.71 8.04 -5.37
N ILE A 81 -1.38 7.68 -6.60
CA ILE A 81 -0.99 6.31 -6.93
C ILE A 81 0.35 5.96 -6.27
N GLN A 82 1.30 6.90 -6.19
CA GLN A 82 2.52 6.71 -5.40
C GLN A 82 2.19 6.40 -3.93
N GLN A 83 1.25 7.13 -3.33
CA GLN A 83 0.80 6.89 -1.95
C GLN A 83 0.15 5.50 -1.79
N VAL A 84 -0.63 5.03 -2.78
CA VAL A 84 -1.17 3.66 -2.81
C VAL A 84 -0.03 2.64 -2.78
N LEU A 85 0.94 2.74 -3.70
CA LEU A 85 2.07 1.82 -3.78
C LEU A 85 2.90 1.82 -2.48
N MET A 86 3.21 3.00 -1.93
CA MET A 86 3.95 3.13 -0.67
C MET A 86 3.24 2.43 0.49
N ASN A 87 1.92 2.60 0.62
CA ASN A 87 1.13 1.95 1.67
C ASN A 87 1.14 0.43 1.52
N LEU A 88 0.93 -0.08 0.31
CA LEU A 88 0.88 -1.52 0.06
C LEU A 88 2.25 -2.18 0.22
N VAL A 89 3.32 -1.60 -0.34
CA VAL A 89 4.70 -2.10 -0.18
C VAL A 89 5.15 -2.02 1.28
N SER A 90 4.86 -0.91 1.98
CA SER A 90 5.16 -0.81 3.41
C SER A 90 4.46 -1.89 4.24
N ASN A 91 3.21 -2.21 3.91
CA ASN A 91 2.46 -3.28 4.57
C ASN A 91 3.05 -4.67 4.27
N SER A 92 3.40 -4.96 3.01
CA SER A 92 4.00 -6.25 2.66
C SER A 92 5.33 -6.50 3.37
N ILE A 93 6.18 -5.48 3.50
CA ILE A 93 7.42 -5.56 4.27
C ILE A 93 7.13 -5.76 5.77
N LYS A 94 6.18 -5.00 6.30
CA LYS A 94 5.84 -4.99 7.71
C LYS A 94 5.26 -6.32 8.21
N TYR A 95 4.48 -6.98 7.37
CA TYR A 95 3.82 -8.26 7.66
C TYR A 95 4.48 -9.45 6.96
N GLY A 96 5.59 -9.21 6.26
CA GLY A 96 6.43 -10.22 5.66
C GLY A 96 7.08 -11.14 6.72
N LYS A 97 7.68 -12.20 6.25
CA LYS A 97 8.49 -13.13 7.07
C LYS A 97 9.97 -12.96 6.79
N ASP A 98 10.81 -13.38 7.71
CA ASP A 98 12.25 -13.42 7.52
C ASP A 98 12.63 -14.30 6.32
N GLY A 99 13.48 -13.80 5.43
CA GLY A 99 13.81 -14.44 4.15
C GLY A 99 12.68 -14.41 3.12
N GLY A 100 11.62 -13.63 3.37
CA GLY A 100 10.46 -13.53 2.49
C GLY A 100 10.65 -12.61 1.30
N LYS A 101 9.59 -12.49 0.50
CA LYS A 101 9.57 -11.69 -0.74
C LYS A 101 8.33 -10.83 -0.84
N THR A 102 8.51 -9.62 -1.36
CA THR A 102 7.45 -8.74 -1.86
C THR A 102 7.63 -8.58 -3.37
N ARG A 103 6.58 -8.83 -4.13
CA ARG A 103 6.58 -8.71 -5.59
C ARG A 103 5.56 -7.66 -6.01
N VAL A 104 6.00 -6.68 -6.80
CA VAL A 104 5.12 -5.76 -7.52
C VAL A 104 5.07 -6.21 -8.97
N ARG A 105 3.88 -6.54 -9.48
CA ARG A 105 3.66 -7.10 -10.81
C ARG A 105 2.66 -6.28 -11.60
N PHE A 106 2.87 -6.20 -12.92
CA PHE A 106 2.02 -5.48 -13.86
C PHE A 106 1.57 -6.44 -14.96
N PHE A 107 0.26 -6.50 -15.19
CA PHE A 107 -0.34 -7.36 -16.21
C PHE A 107 -1.18 -6.54 -17.16
N ASP A 108 -1.09 -6.88 -18.44
CA ASP A 108 -1.90 -6.29 -19.50
C ASP A 108 -3.31 -6.87 -19.46
N MET A 109 -4.33 -6.01 -19.36
CA MET A 109 -5.75 -6.37 -19.26
C MET A 109 -6.58 -5.50 -20.22
N GLU A 110 -6.35 -5.66 -21.53
CA GLU A 110 -7.02 -4.87 -22.59
C GLU A 110 -6.86 -3.35 -22.38
N ALA A 111 -7.94 -2.66 -21.99
CA ALA A 111 -7.96 -1.22 -21.76
C ALA A 111 -7.33 -0.82 -20.38
N ASN A 112 -7.10 -1.79 -19.51
CA ASN A 112 -6.60 -1.56 -18.16
C ASN A 112 -5.25 -2.23 -17.94
N MET A 113 -4.55 -1.76 -16.94
CA MET A 113 -3.40 -2.45 -16.35
C MET A 113 -3.78 -2.94 -14.97
N LEU A 114 -3.55 -4.23 -14.69
CA LEU A 114 -3.65 -4.79 -13.34
C LEU A 114 -2.31 -4.64 -12.64
N ILE A 115 -2.33 -4.03 -11.47
CA ILE A 115 -1.18 -3.89 -10.57
C ILE A 115 -1.41 -4.80 -9.37
N GLU A 116 -0.46 -5.68 -9.09
CA GLU A 116 -0.48 -6.58 -7.94
C GLU A 116 0.72 -6.35 -7.03
N ILE A 117 0.48 -6.27 -5.72
CA ILE A 117 1.50 -6.30 -4.67
C ILE A 117 1.28 -7.56 -3.85
N ALA A 118 2.20 -8.52 -4.00
CA ALA A 118 2.11 -9.84 -3.38
C ALA A 118 3.24 -10.04 -2.38
N ASP A 119 2.92 -10.52 -1.19
CA ASP A 119 3.86 -10.96 -0.16
C ASP A 119 3.66 -12.44 0.16
N ASP A 120 4.69 -13.08 0.67
CA ASP A 120 4.66 -14.42 1.23
C ASP A 120 4.70 -14.42 2.77
N GLY A 121 4.16 -13.38 3.37
CA GLY A 121 4.16 -13.12 4.81
C GLY A 121 3.19 -13.97 5.61
N ILE A 122 2.73 -13.39 6.74
CA ILE A 122 1.86 -14.09 7.69
C ILE A 122 0.46 -14.38 7.17
N GLY A 123 0.03 -13.68 6.10
CA GLY A 123 -1.34 -13.75 5.59
C GLY A 123 -2.38 -13.15 6.56
N ILE A 124 -3.62 -13.17 6.12
CA ILE A 124 -4.77 -12.57 6.78
C ILE A 124 -5.88 -13.62 6.87
N ALA A 125 -6.52 -13.72 8.02
CA ALA A 125 -7.65 -14.62 8.21
C ALA A 125 -8.89 -14.12 7.44
N GLU A 126 -9.67 -15.04 6.91
CA GLU A 126 -10.84 -14.73 6.05
C GLU A 126 -11.85 -13.81 6.73
N ASP A 127 -12.13 -14.04 8.02
CA ASP A 127 -13.04 -13.22 8.84
C ASP A 127 -12.57 -11.76 9.05
N SER A 128 -11.32 -11.47 8.72
CA SER A 128 -10.73 -10.14 8.83
C SER A 128 -10.71 -9.39 7.49
N LEU A 129 -10.90 -10.08 6.35
CA LEU A 129 -10.74 -9.49 5.01
C LEU A 129 -11.71 -8.33 4.75
N ASP A 130 -12.98 -8.50 5.13
CA ASP A 130 -14.02 -7.48 4.90
C ASP A 130 -13.76 -6.18 5.66
N ARG A 131 -13.01 -6.27 6.75
CA ARG A 131 -12.75 -5.15 7.65
C ARG A 131 -11.41 -4.46 7.43
N LEU A 132 -10.56 -4.99 6.56
CA LEU A 132 -9.20 -4.49 6.36
C LEU A 132 -9.11 -3.02 5.99
N PHE A 133 -10.12 -2.51 5.30
CA PHE A 133 -10.20 -1.14 4.81
C PHE A 133 -10.95 -0.20 5.76
N GLU A 134 -11.43 -0.71 6.92
CA GLU A 134 -11.99 0.14 7.98
C GLU A 134 -10.90 0.98 8.64
N ARG A 135 -11.21 2.22 8.99
CA ARG A 135 -10.28 3.10 9.71
C ARG A 135 -9.93 2.51 11.07
N PHE A 136 -8.64 2.59 11.41
CA PHE A 136 -8.08 2.09 12.67
C PHE A 136 -8.21 0.57 12.88
N TYR A 137 -8.72 -0.17 11.89
CA TYR A 137 -8.80 -1.62 11.99
C TYR A 137 -7.40 -2.25 11.91
N ARG A 138 -7.18 -3.28 12.71
CA ARG A 138 -5.94 -4.04 12.79
C ARG A 138 -6.26 -5.46 13.19
N VAL A 139 -5.78 -6.43 12.43
CA VAL A 139 -6.01 -7.87 12.64
C VAL A 139 -5.46 -8.33 14.00
N ASP A 140 -4.30 -7.84 14.43
CA ASP A 140 -3.69 -8.20 15.70
C ASP A 140 -3.26 -6.93 16.47
N LYS A 141 -3.99 -6.62 17.56
CA LYS A 141 -3.73 -5.45 18.40
C LYS A 141 -2.44 -5.55 19.24
N ASN A 142 -1.99 -6.76 19.54
CA ASN A 142 -0.82 -6.96 20.41
C ASN A 142 0.48 -6.91 19.61
N ARG A 143 0.60 -7.70 18.55
CA ARG A 143 1.76 -7.73 17.66
C ARG A 143 1.99 -6.38 16.96
N SER A 144 0.90 -5.69 16.68
CA SER A 144 0.93 -4.42 15.97
C SER A 144 1.36 -3.20 16.82
N ARG A 145 1.45 -3.31 18.15
CA ARG A 145 2.05 -2.26 19.00
C ARG A 145 3.55 -2.15 18.79
N ASP A 146 4.23 -3.28 18.62
CA ASP A 146 5.69 -3.31 18.44
C ASP A 146 6.09 -2.96 16.99
N ILE A 147 5.25 -3.33 16.03
CA ILE A 147 5.52 -3.13 14.59
C ILE A 147 5.15 -1.69 14.12
N GLY A 148 4.36 -0.93 14.90
CA GLY A 148 3.93 0.43 14.54
C GLY A 148 2.83 0.46 13.46
N GLY A 149 2.28 1.63 13.20
CA GLY A 149 1.26 1.89 12.18
C GLY A 149 -0.02 2.47 12.76
N THR A 150 -0.69 3.31 11.96
CA THR A 150 -1.90 4.06 12.33
C THR A 150 -3.17 3.22 12.23
N GLY A 151 -3.19 2.23 11.32
CA GLY A 151 -4.40 1.51 10.89
C GLY A 151 -5.22 2.31 9.88
N LEU A 152 -4.63 3.33 9.26
CA LEU A 152 -5.30 4.19 8.27
C LEU A 152 -4.80 3.93 6.85
N GLY A 153 -3.62 3.36 6.66
CA GLY A 153 -3.00 3.20 5.34
C GLY A 153 -3.87 2.45 4.32
N LEU A 154 -4.55 1.35 4.69
CA LEU A 154 -5.45 0.64 3.79
C LEU A 154 -6.76 1.41 3.53
N ALA A 155 -7.26 2.17 4.50
CA ALA A 155 -8.40 3.07 4.29
C ALA A 155 -8.04 4.17 3.28
N ILE A 156 -6.83 4.76 3.37
CA ILE A 156 -6.31 5.73 2.40
C ILE A 156 -6.24 5.09 1.01
N VAL A 157 -5.67 3.88 0.89
CA VAL A 157 -5.61 3.13 -0.39
C VAL A 157 -7.00 3.00 -1.01
N LYS A 158 -7.97 2.58 -0.23
CA LYS A 158 -9.36 2.42 -0.69
C LYS A 158 -9.92 3.74 -1.20
N HIS A 159 -9.86 4.82 -0.43
CA HIS A 159 -10.39 6.12 -0.83
C HIS A 159 -9.70 6.69 -2.08
N ILE A 160 -8.38 6.56 -2.20
CA ILE A 160 -7.66 6.99 -3.41
C ILE A 160 -8.18 6.23 -4.64
N LEU A 161 -8.31 4.91 -4.55
CA LEU A 161 -8.76 4.09 -5.68
C LEU A 161 -10.24 4.34 -6.02
N GLU A 162 -11.11 4.51 -5.02
CA GLU A 162 -12.51 4.90 -5.23
C GLU A 162 -12.64 6.24 -5.98
N ASN A 163 -11.81 7.24 -5.64
CA ASN A 163 -11.75 8.50 -6.38
C ASN A 163 -11.27 8.33 -7.83
N HIS A 164 -10.44 7.31 -8.12
CA HIS A 164 -10.06 6.91 -9.49
C HIS A 164 -11.11 6.05 -10.18
N ASN A 165 -12.32 5.84 -9.60
CA ASN A 165 -13.33 4.89 -10.04
C ASN A 165 -12.81 3.45 -10.14
N GLN A 166 -11.88 3.08 -9.26
CA GLN A 166 -11.29 1.76 -9.18
C GLN A 166 -11.53 1.12 -7.81
N ASN A 167 -11.40 -0.20 -7.74
CA ASN A 167 -11.54 -0.96 -6.51
C ASN A 167 -10.22 -1.62 -6.15
N ILE A 168 -9.98 -1.75 -4.84
CA ILE A 168 -8.92 -2.60 -4.30
C ILE A 168 -9.47 -4.00 -4.03
N ASN A 169 -8.74 -5.02 -4.50
CA ASN A 169 -9.04 -6.41 -4.22
C ASN A 169 -7.94 -7.00 -3.33
N VAL A 170 -8.30 -7.96 -2.48
CA VAL A 170 -7.37 -8.69 -1.62
C VAL A 170 -7.65 -10.18 -1.67
N ARG A 171 -6.58 -10.96 -1.83
CA ARG A 171 -6.58 -12.41 -1.65
C ARG A 171 -5.50 -12.75 -0.62
N SER A 172 -5.85 -13.52 0.39
CA SER A 172 -4.89 -13.87 1.42
C SER A 172 -5.19 -15.23 2.03
N THR A 173 -4.14 -15.91 2.45
CA THR A 173 -4.21 -17.18 3.18
C THR A 173 -3.22 -17.12 4.33
N VAL A 174 -3.67 -17.44 5.53
CA VAL A 174 -2.83 -17.45 6.74
C VAL A 174 -1.60 -18.35 6.53
N SER A 175 -0.44 -17.86 6.90
CA SER A 175 0.88 -18.48 6.76
C SER A 175 1.36 -18.71 5.32
N VAL A 176 0.61 -18.25 4.31
CA VAL A 176 1.01 -18.30 2.90
C VAL A 176 1.42 -16.91 2.40
N GLY A 177 0.59 -15.88 2.71
CA GLY A 177 0.83 -14.50 2.31
C GLY A 177 -0.43 -13.81 1.81
N SER A 178 -0.26 -12.59 1.28
CA SER A 178 -1.35 -11.76 0.79
C SER A 178 -1.02 -11.19 -0.59
N THR A 179 -2.06 -10.94 -1.39
CA THR A 179 -1.98 -10.24 -2.66
C THR A 179 -3.05 -9.16 -2.69
N PHE A 180 -2.61 -7.92 -2.78
CA PHE A 180 -3.46 -6.75 -3.04
C PHE A 180 -3.37 -6.40 -4.51
N SER A 181 -4.51 -6.09 -5.13
CA SER A 181 -4.53 -5.77 -6.56
C SER A 181 -5.56 -4.71 -6.89
N PHE A 182 -5.26 -3.87 -7.88
CA PHE A 182 -6.14 -2.84 -8.41
C PHE A 182 -5.85 -2.59 -9.88
N PHE A 183 -6.77 -1.90 -10.55
CA PHE A 183 -6.64 -1.54 -11.96
C PHE A 183 -6.36 -0.05 -12.13
N LEU A 184 -5.66 0.30 -13.21
CA LEU A 184 -5.60 1.65 -13.76
C LEU A 184 -5.89 1.60 -15.25
N ASN A 185 -6.54 2.64 -15.77
CA ASN A 185 -6.75 2.78 -17.20
C ASN A 185 -5.39 3.01 -17.89
N LYS A 186 -5.15 2.34 -19.01
CA LYS A 186 -3.98 2.63 -19.84
C LYS A 186 -4.12 3.99 -20.50
N ALA A 187 -3.00 4.66 -20.70
CA ALA A 187 -2.94 5.80 -21.60
C ALA A 187 -2.77 5.27 -23.03
N ASP A 188 -3.52 5.86 -23.97
CA ASP A 188 -3.43 5.57 -25.41
C ASP A 188 -2.09 6.02 -25.99
#